data_702f18419adb1845f576a9d1715c0d16
#
_entry.id   702f18419adb1845f576a9d1715c0d16
#
_cell.length_a   1.000
_cell.length_b   1.000
_cell.length_c   1.000
_cell.angle_alpha   90.00
_cell.angle_beta   90.00
_cell.angle_gamma   90.00
#
_symmetry.space_group_name_H-M   'P 1'
#
loop_
_entity.id
_entity.type
_entity.pdbx_description
1 polymer ?
#
loop_
_entity_poly.entity_id
_entity_poly.type
_entity_poly.pdbx_seq_one_letter_code
_entity_poly.pdbx_strand_id
1 'polypeptide(L)'
;MNRFRFRASGTTTRPARRTHAPLLLACTASAAALLLDAGNANALPSFARQTGLACSACHTTFPELTPFGRAFKMHGYTTLSVNDAINENESDKAPGVTINRTFPLSVMFQTSLTRTNQAQPGTQNSSVEFPQQLSLFLAGEITPHIGIFLQATYSGQDGSFTLDNTDIRYANDTQIDGKELLYGVTLNNNPTVEDPWHSTPAWSWPFASADSAPTPDATALVDGVLAQQVAGIGGYGFWNKHLYADVTIYRSAQINPPEPMTVRGVAPYWRLAWQQNFGINYLEVGTFGLFAELYPGPLSGPTDKYTDLAFDTQYERPLGADFLSAHLTYIWQGEQLTATSGSGASSNRYDTLNTVRLDAIYHWRSQLALYGGWFLTHGSTDALLYGPPAVTPGQPPPVTGSANGSPNSDGLKFEIAYYPWQNVRFSAMYTVYTQFNGRANNYNDTGRNASGNDTLYVLAWLNY
;
A
#
# COMPACT_ATOMS: atom_id res chain seq x y z
N MET A 1 36.31 -53.47 20.47
CA MET A 1 37.76 -53.73 20.28
C MET A 1 38.27 -52.77 19.20
N ASN A 2 39.45 -52.24 19.46
CA ASN A 2 40.29 -51.31 18.71
C ASN A 2 40.03 -49.81 18.91
N ARG A 3 40.83 -49.33 19.89
CA ARG A 3 41.16 -47.91 20.10
C ARG A 3 42.29 -47.50 19.14
N PHE A 4 42.14 -46.37 18.49
CA PHE A 4 43.31 -45.64 17.98
C PHE A 4 43.39 -44.29 18.68
N ARG A 5 44.50 -44.09 19.42
CA ARG A 5 44.95 -42.84 20.00
C ARG A 5 45.78 -42.13 18.90
N PHE A 6 45.51 -40.84 18.68
CA PHE A 6 46.47 -39.95 18.04
C PHE A 6 46.89 -38.85 19.00
N ARG A 7 48.20 -38.68 19.08
CA ARG A 7 48.93 -37.73 19.89
C ARG A 7 48.74 -36.31 19.38
N ALA A 8 48.53 -35.34 20.27
CA ALA A 8 48.60 -33.91 19.99
C ALA A 8 50.10 -33.50 19.95
N SER A 9 50.47 -32.81 18.86
CA SER A 9 51.66 -31.97 18.81
C SER A 9 51.19 -30.52 18.66
N GLY A 10 51.47 -29.73 19.70
CA GLY A 10 51.14 -28.31 19.71
C GLY A 10 52.12 -27.53 18.83
N THR A 11 51.54 -26.71 17.96
CA THR A 11 52.22 -25.55 17.39
C THR A 11 51.28 -24.35 17.52
N THR A 12 51.67 -23.41 18.36
CA THR A 12 51.04 -22.12 18.56
C THR A 12 51.32 -21.24 17.35
N THR A 13 50.33 -21.04 16.49
CA THR A 13 50.35 -19.98 15.49
C THR A 13 49.40 -18.86 15.93
N ARG A 14 49.94 -17.64 16.09
CA ARG A 14 49.19 -16.39 16.34
C ARG A 14 48.18 -16.15 15.20
N PRO A 15 46.94 -15.73 15.49
CA PRO A 15 46.02 -15.40 14.43
C PRO A 15 46.46 -14.08 13.75
N ALA A 16 46.69 -14.12 12.45
CA ALA A 16 46.87 -12.93 11.64
C ALA A 16 45.59 -12.12 11.62
N ARG A 17 45.65 -10.85 12.05
CA ARG A 17 44.56 -9.87 11.84
C ARG A 17 44.29 -9.72 10.36
N ARG A 18 43.23 -10.35 9.85
CA ARG A 18 42.70 -10.07 8.51
C ARG A 18 42.06 -8.70 8.52
N THR A 19 42.71 -7.74 7.87
CA THR A 19 42.13 -6.42 7.60
C THR A 19 41.07 -6.59 6.49
N HIS A 20 39.78 -6.39 6.84
CA HIS A 20 38.65 -6.40 5.91
C HIS A 20 38.54 -5.11 5.07
N ALA A 21 39.55 -4.25 5.06
CA ALA A 21 39.60 -3.00 4.34
C ALA A 21 39.49 -3.11 2.79
N PRO A 22 40.06 -4.10 2.10
CA PRO A 22 39.99 -4.15 0.66
C PRO A 22 38.61 -4.57 0.10
N LEU A 23 37.80 -5.31 0.88
CA LEU A 23 36.47 -5.75 0.41
C LEU A 23 35.44 -4.60 0.44
N LEU A 24 35.51 -3.74 1.46
CA LEU A 24 34.66 -2.53 1.55
C LEU A 24 34.99 -1.51 0.44
N LEU A 25 36.29 -1.33 0.12
CA LEU A 25 36.69 -0.44 -0.97
C LEU A 25 36.28 -1.00 -2.35
N ALA A 26 36.31 -2.30 -2.56
CA ALA A 26 35.87 -2.92 -3.80
C ALA A 26 34.36 -2.80 -3.99
N CYS A 27 33.54 -2.98 -2.95
CA CYS A 27 32.10 -2.80 -3.00
C CYS A 27 31.71 -1.32 -3.24
N THR A 28 32.42 -0.37 -2.63
CA THR A 28 32.16 1.06 -2.87
C THR A 28 32.61 1.53 -4.26
N ALA A 29 33.70 0.99 -4.80
CA ALA A 29 34.16 1.29 -6.14
C ALA A 29 33.24 0.68 -7.22
N SER A 30 32.69 -0.53 -6.99
CA SER A 30 31.71 -1.15 -7.89
C SER A 30 30.37 -0.43 -7.86
N ALA A 31 29.93 0.04 -6.69
CA ALA A 31 28.73 0.87 -6.57
C ALA A 31 28.90 2.24 -7.24
N ALA A 32 30.09 2.85 -7.13
CA ALA A 32 30.40 4.13 -7.79
C ALA A 32 30.54 3.99 -9.33
N ALA A 33 31.03 2.86 -9.84
CA ALA A 33 31.13 2.61 -11.27
C ALA A 33 29.76 2.38 -11.93
N LEU A 34 28.78 1.81 -11.21
CA LEU A 34 27.38 1.69 -11.66
C LEU A 34 26.63 3.02 -11.70
N LEU A 35 27.13 4.05 -11.03
CA LEU A 35 26.53 5.38 -10.99
C LEU A 35 26.99 6.32 -12.13
N LEU A 36 27.95 5.91 -12.96
CA LEU A 36 28.56 6.75 -13.99
C LEU A 36 28.02 6.53 -15.41
N ASP A 37 27.18 5.52 -15.64
CA ASP A 37 26.60 5.24 -16.96
C ASP A 37 25.09 5.50 -16.96
N ALA A 38 24.70 6.77 -16.71
CA ALA A 38 23.31 7.22 -16.82
C ALA A 38 22.94 7.43 -18.31
N GLY A 39 22.94 6.36 -19.07
CA GLY A 39 22.21 6.31 -20.32
C GLY A 39 20.72 6.49 -20.06
N ASN A 40 20.01 7.18 -20.94
CA ASN A 40 18.58 7.49 -20.84
C ASN A 40 17.76 6.24 -20.45
N ALA A 41 17.51 6.04 -19.16
CA ALA A 41 16.63 5.03 -18.65
C ALA A 41 15.19 5.48 -18.93
N ASN A 42 14.59 4.94 -19.98
CA ASN A 42 13.17 5.10 -20.25
C ASN A 42 12.39 4.45 -19.11
N ALA A 43 11.58 5.28 -18.48
CA ALA A 43 10.86 4.94 -17.28
C ALA A 43 9.68 3.99 -17.48
N LEU A 44 9.07 3.65 -16.39
CA LEU A 44 8.07 2.66 -16.25
C LEU A 44 7.03 2.60 -17.22
N PRO A 45 6.87 1.71 -17.25
CA PRO A 45 7.07 0.72 -18.20
C PRO A 45 5.91 0.79 -19.12
N SER A 46 4.72 0.34 -18.79
CA SER A 46 3.65 0.28 -19.79
C SER A 46 3.05 1.65 -20.10
N PHE A 47 2.69 2.46 -19.10
CA PHE A 47 2.11 3.79 -19.36
C PHE A 47 3.08 4.74 -20.05
N ALA A 48 4.35 4.77 -19.61
CA ALA A 48 5.37 5.62 -20.23
C ALA A 48 5.69 5.19 -21.68
N ARG A 49 5.71 3.87 -21.94
CA ARG A 49 5.90 3.37 -23.33
C ARG A 49 4.71 3.70 -24.23
N GLN A 50 3.48 3.64 -23.70
CA GLN A 50 2.27 3.95 -24.45
C GLN A 50 2.11 5.45 -24.71
N THR A 51 2.43 6.29 -23.74
CA THR A 51 2.25 7.74 -23.83
C THR A 51 3.46 8.47 -24.39
N GLY A 52 4.64 7.84 -24.39
CA GLY A 52 5.91 8.52 -24.71
C GLY A 52 6.35 9.55 -23.68
N LEU A 53 5.67 9.61 -22.50
CA LEU A 53 5.96 10.57 -21.45
C LEU A 53 6.94 10.00 -20.42
N ALA A 54 7.78 10.87 -19.85
CA ALA A 54 8.63 10.51 -18.73
C ALA A 54 7.78 10.25 -17.46
N CYS A 55 8.26 9.41 -16.51
CA CYS A 55 7.56 9.16 -15.24
C CYS A 55 7.27 10.44 -14.46
N SER A 56 8.18 11.41 -14.52
CA SER A 56 8.01 12.71 -13.86
C SER A 56 6.83 13.53 -14.41
N ALA A 57 6.23 13.17 -15.54
CA ALA A 57 4.98 13.76 -15.98
C ALA A 57 3.82 13.34 -15.06
N CYS A 58 3.79 12.05 -14.65
CA CYS A 58 2.73 11.48 -13.83
C CYS A 58 3.08 11.39 -12.35
N HIS A 59 4.37 11.34 -11.99
CA HIS A 59 4.83 11.16 -10.60
C HIS A 59 5.76 12.29 -10.15
N THR A 60 5.53 12.81 -8.96
CA THR A 60 6.46 13.73 -8.29
C THR A 60 7.74 12.99 -7.91
N THR A 61 7.59 11.93 -7.14
CA THR A 61 8.49 10.79 -7.01
C THR A 61 7.60 9.55 -6.94
N PHE A 62 7.97 8.49 -7.64
CA PHE A 62 7.16 7.27 -7.68
C PHE A 62 6.89 6.72 -6.26
N PRO A 63 5.66 6.38 -5.89
CA PRO A 63 4.44 6.33 -6.72
C PRO A 63 3.53 7.57 -6.67
N GLU A 64 3.86 8.65 -5.95
CA GLU A 64 2.99 9.83 -5.82
C GLU A 64 2.65 10.50 -7.15
N LEU A 65 1.38 10.88 -7.32
CA LEU A 65 0.86 11.43 -8.58
C LEU A 65 0.93 12.95 -8.63
N THR A 66 1.46 13.47 -9.73
CA THR A 66 1.31 14.88 -10.11
C THR A 66 -0.15 15.20 -10.47
N PRO A 67 -0.54 16.48 -10.63
CA PRO A 67 -1.85 16.83 -11.18
C PRO A 67 -2.16 16.16 -12.52
N PHE A 68 -1.17 15.99 -13.40
CA PHE A 68 -1.32 15.28 -14.66
C PHE A 68 -1.54 13.78 -14.45
N GLY A 69 -0.78 13.15 -13.54
CA GLY A 69 -0.98 11.74 -13.19
C GLY A 69 -2.37 11.46 -12.62
N ARG A 70 -2.88 12.37 -11.78
CA ARG A 70 -4.27 12.30 -11.26
C ARG A 70 -5.30 12.41 -12.39
N ALA A 71 -5.13 13.36 -13.29
CA ALA A 71 -6.00 13.51 -14.46
C ALA A 71 -5.97 12.26 -15.35
N PHE A 72 -4.78 11.70 -15.63
CA PHE A 72 -4.62 10.47 -16.38
C PHE A 72 -5.37 9.28 -15.75
N LYS A 73 -5.26 9.11 -14.42
CA LYS A 73 -6.01 8.09 -13.69
C LYS A 73 -7.52 8.30 -13.79
N MET A 74 -8.00 9.55 -13.64
CA MET A 74 -9.42 9.88 -13.75
C MET A 74 -9.95 9.67 -15.18
N HIS A 75 -9.12 9.88 -16.22
CA HIS A 75 -9.48 9.55 -17.62
C HIS A 75 -9.37 8.06 -17.94
N GLY A 76 -9.34 7.20 -16.93
CA GLY A 76 -9.36 5.76 -17.13
C GLY A 76 -8.04 5.22 -17.70
N TYR A 77 -6.91 5.80 -17.33
CA TYR A 77 -5.58 5.38 -17.81
C TYR A 77 -5.43 5.49 -19.33
N THR A 78 -6.19 6.39 -19.96
CA THR A 78 -6.13 6.65 -21.41
C THR A 78 -5.60 8.06 -21.67
N THR A 79 -5.01 8.28 -22.82
CA THR A 79 -4.71 9.60 -23.35
C THR A 79 -5.54 9.81 -24.60
N LEU A 80 -6.22 10.95 -24.72
CA LEU A 80 -7.08 11.28 -25.85
C LEU A 80 -6.36 11.32 -27.23
N SER A 81 -5.05 11.05 -27.24
CA SER A 81 -4.24 11.00 -28.47
C SER A 81 -3.11 9.97 -28.33
N VAL A 82 -3.42 8.69 -28.39
CA VAL A 82 -2.39 7.66 -28.55
C VAL A 82 -2.06 7.54 -30.02
N ASN A 83 -0.92 8.13 -30.44
CA ASN A 83 -0.38 7.96 -31.78
C ASN A 83 0.09 6.54 -32.08
N ASP A 84 -0.04 5.63 -31.14
CA ASP A 84 0.53 4.27 -31.20
C ASP A 84 -0.53 3.16 -31.28
N ALA A 85 -1.78 3.52 -31.46
CA ALA A 85 -2.86 2.55 -31.66
C ALA A 85 -2.86 2.02 -33.09
N ILE A 86 -3.05 0.72 -33.25
CA ILE A 86 -3.39 0.13 -34.53
C ILE A 86 -4.86 0.44 -34.78
N ASN A 87 -5.11 1.32 -35.74
CA ASN A 87 -6.47 1.65 -36.13
C ASN A 87 -6.92 0.70 -37.26
N GLU A 88 -7.81 -0.22 -36.98
CA GLU A 88 -8.36 -1.11 -37.98
C GLU A 88 -9.34 -0.41 -38.93
N ASN A 89 -9.66 0.87 -38.71
CA ASN A 89 -10.43 1.67 -39.69
C ASN A 89 -9.72 1.85 -41.05
N GLU A 90 -8.40 1.60 -41.07
CA GLU A 90 -7.65 1.57 -42.34
C GLU A 90 -7.88 0.26 -43.13
N SER A 91 -8.42 -0.76 -42.51
CA SER A 91 -8.87 -1.97 -43.18
C SER A 91 -10.39 -1.97 -43.27
N ASP A 92 -10.98 -2.07 -44.46
CA ASP A 92 -12.42 -2.10 -44.75
C ASP A 92 -13.21 -3.20 -43.99
N LYS A 93 -12.62 -3.84 -42.96
CA LYS A 93 -13.13 -5.06 -42.35
C LYS A 93 -13.83 -4.87 -40.99
N ALA A 94 -13.50 -3.89 -40.21
CA ALA A 94 -14.14 -3.65 -38.92
C ALA A 94 -13.98 -2.19 -38.46
N PRO A 95 -14.91 -1.29 -38.78
CA PRO A 95 -14.82 0.09 -38.33
C PRO A 95 -14.91 0.17 -36.78
N GLY A 96 -13.93 0.81 -36.17
CA GLY A 96 -13.98 1.15 -34.74
C GLY A 96 -13.19 0.23 -33.80
N VAL A 97 -12.46 -0.77 -34.30
CA VAL A 97 -11.56 -1.58 -33.44
C VAL A 97 -10.17 -0.98 -33.45
N THR A 98 -9.68 -0.64 -32.28
CA THR A 98 -8.32 -0.15 -32.05
C THR A 98 -7.58 -1.11 -31.14
N ILE A 99 -6.36 -1.46 -31.46
CA ILE A 99 -5.47 -2.29 -30.62
C ILE A 99 -4.24 -1.48 -30.29
N ASN A 100 -3.87 -1.44 -29.01
CA ASN A 100 -2.65 -0.80 -28.57
C ASN A 100 -1.41 -1.53 -29.13
N ARG A 101 -0.54 -0.82 -29.84
CA ARG A 101 0.70 -1.39 -30.40
C ARG A 101 1.72 -1.75 -29.32
N THR A 102 1.72 -1.02 -28.23
CA THR A 102 2.65 -1.22 -27.13
C THR A 102 2.08 -2.23 -26.15
N PHE A 103 2.81 -3.30 -25.91
CA PHE A 103 2.38 -4.34 -24.97
C PHE A 103 2.27 -3.74 -23.54
N PRO A 104 1.10 -3.80 -22.89
CA PRO A 104 0.81 -3.08 -21.65
C PRO A 104 1.32 -3.82 -20.40
N LEU A 105 2.43 -4.54 -20.49
CA LEU A 105 3.01 -5.29 -19.37
C LEU A 105 4.15 -4.51 -18.72
N SER A 106 4.20 -4.58 -17.40
CA SER A 106 5.30 -4.07 -16.57
C SER A 106 5.60 -5.06 -15.46
N VAL A 107 6.82 -4.98 -14.94
CA VAL A 107 7.29 -5.81 -13.84
C VAL A 107 7.80 -4.92 -12.72
N MET A 108 7.45 -5.25 -11.48
CA MET A 108 8.01 -4.68 -10.27
C MET A 108 8.75 -5.77 -9.50
N PHE A 109 9.93 -5.45 -9.04
CA PHE A 109 10.71 -6.30 -8.14
C PHE A 109 11.06 -5.52 -6.87
N GLN A 110 10.76 -6.10 -5.72
CA GLN A 110 11.14 -5.58 -4.43
C GLN A 110 11.96 -6.61 -3.66
N THR A 111 13.01 -6.14 -3.01
CA THR A 111 13.78 -6.91 -2.02
C THR A 111 14.05 -6.03 -0.81
N SER A 112 14.01 -6.62 0.36
CA SER A 112 14.09 -5.86 1.60
C SER A 112 14.97 -6.52 2.65
N LEU A 113 15.34 -5.70 3.66
CA LEU A 113 15.89 -6.14 4.91
C LEU A 113 15.05 -5.56 6.03
N THR A 114 14.53 -6.42 6.90
CA THR A 114 13.72 -6.04 8.06
C THR A 114 14.41 -6.39 9.35
N ARG A 115 14.51 -5.44 10.28
CA ARG A 115 15.02 -5.65 11.62
C ARG A 115 14.13 -4.97 12.66
N THR A 116 13.66 -5.73 13.65
CA THR A 116 12.95 -5.22 14.82
C THR A 116 13.91 -5.04 16.00
N ASN A 117 13.61 -4.11 16.90
CA ASN A 117 14.43 -3.89 18.10
C ASN A 117 14.51 -5.13 18.99
N GLN A 118 13.41 -5.85 19.16
CA GLN A 118 13.37 -7.15 19.79
C GLN A 118 13.01 -8.20 18.76
N ALA A 119 13.84 -9.22 18.57
CA ALA A 119 13.56 -10.32 17.67
C ALA A 119 12.18 -10.92 17.95
N GLN A 120 11.47 -11.32 16.89
CA GLN A 120 10.25 -12.08 17.07
C GLN A 120 10.61 -13.50 17.53
N PRO A 121 9.86 -14.06 18.49
CA PRO A 121 10.12 -15.41 18.96
C PRO A 121 10.07 -16.44 17.83
N GLY A 122 11.08 -17.30 17.74
CA GLY A 122 11.16 -18.34 16.72
C GLY A 122 11.60 -17.87 15.33
N THR A 123 11.97 -16.59 15.16
CA THR A 123 12.41 -16.05 13.88
C THR A 123 13.84 -15.53 13.94
N GLN A 124 14.47 -15.42 12.77
CA GLN A 124 15.73 -14.71 12.63
C GLN A 124 15.45 -13.20 12.55
N ASN A 125 16.09 -12.38 13.41
CA ASN A 125 16.07 -10.94 13.24
C ASN A 125 17.06 -10.52 12.13
N SER A 126 16.81 -9.40 11.47
CA SER A 126 17.49 -8.97 10.22
C SER A 126 17.19 -9.90 9.06
N SER A 127 15.92 -10.20 8.85
CA SER A 127 15.44 -11.00 7.73
C SER A 127 15.65 -10.28 6.40
N VAL A 128 16.15 -11.01 5.43
CA VAL A 128 16.25 -10.56 4.02
C VAL A 128 15.18 -11.30 3.23
N GLU A 129 14.34 -10.55 2.53
CA GLU A 129 13.32 -11.09 1.63
C GLU A 129 13.76 -10.86 0.19
N PHE A 130 13.90 -11.94 -0.58
CA PHE A 130 14.40 -11.90 -1.96
C PHE A 130 13.69 -12.96 -2.83
N PRO A 131 12.66 -12.58 -3.59
CA PRO A 131 12.02 -11.28 -3.55
C PRO A 131 11.16 -11.09 -2.30
N GLN A 132 10.93 -9.85 -1.87
CA GLN A 132 9.79 -9.52 -1.02
C GLN A 132 8.53 -9.58 -1.86
N GLN A 133 8.52 -8.85 -2.96
CA GLN A 133 7.43 -8.87 -3.94
C GLN A 133 7.98 -8.94 -5.38
N LEU A 134 7.32 -9.72 -6.20
CA LEU A 134 7.46 -9.70 -7.65
C LEU A 134 6.08 -9.50 -8.26
N SER A 135 5.82 -8.31 -8.80
CA SER A 135 4.53 -7.98 -9.37
C SER A 135 4.58 -7.88 -10.89
N LEU A 136 3.53 -8.40 -11.52
CA LEU A 136 3.24 -8.24 -12.93
C LEU A 136 2.08 -7.26 -13.06
N PHE A 137 2.24 -6.24 -13.89
CA PHE A 137 1.18 -5.27 -14.17
C PHE A 137 0.70 -5.42 -15.60
N LEU A 138 -0.61 -5.56 -15.77
CA LEU A 138 -1.27 -5.27 -17.02
C LEU A 138 -1.89 -3.88 -16.87
N ALA A 139 -1.26 -2.86 -17.49
CA ALA A 139 -1.64 -1.48 -17.27
C ALA A 139 -1.56 -0.68 -18.56
N GLY A 140 -2.70 -0.15 -19.01
CA GLY A 140 -2.76 0.61 -20.24
C GLY A 140 -4.15 0.84 -20.79
N GLU A 141 -4.17 1.54 -21.89
CA GLU A 141 -5.34 1.76 -22.72
C GLU A 141 -5.75 0.46 -23.41
N ILE A 142 -7.04 0.11 -23.29
CA ILE A 142 -7.66 -0.99 -24.05
C ILE A 142 -8.38 -0.39 -25.28
N THR A 143 -9.09 0.71 -25.06
CA THR A 143 -9.74 1.53 -26.10
C THR A 143 -9.54 3.00 -25.73
N PRO A 144 -9.84 3.96 -26.63
CA PRO A 144 -9.73 5.40 -26.30
C PRO A 144 -10.47 5.84 -25.04
N HIS A 145 -11.42 5.06 -24.56
CA HIS A 145 -12.25 5.37 -23.39
C HIS A 145 -12.14 4.32 -22.28
N ILE A 146 -11.46 3.19 -22.50
CA ILE A 146 -11.33 2.11 -21.52
C ILE A 146 -9.85 1.82 -21.29
N GLY A 147 -9.44 1.91 -20.04
CA GLY A 147 -8.12 1.47 -19.62
C GLY A 147 -8.18 0.56 -18.41
N ILE A 148 -7.06 -0.07 -18.13
CA ILE A 148 -6.88 -1.05 -17.08
C ILE A 148 -5.61 -0.76 -16.28
N PHE A 149 -5.71 -0.96 -14.98
CA PHE A 149 -4.60 -1.18 -14.06
C PHE A 149 -4.88 -2.48 -13.32
N LEU A 150 -4.08 -3.50 -13.57
CA LEU A 150 -4.17 -4.79 -12.91
C LEU A 150 -2.78 -5.18 -12.41
N GLN A 151 -2.69 -5.56 -11.15
CA GLN A 151 -1.48 -6.04 -10.50
C GLN A 151 -1.67 -7.47 -10.01
N ALA A 152 -0.76 -8.37 -10.36
CA ALA A 152 -0.65 -9.71 -9.81
C ALA A 152 0.71 -9.84 -9.12
N THR A 153 0.70 -10.12 -7.81
CA THR A 153 1.89 -10.09 -6.97
C THR A 153 2.22 -11.48 -6.42
N TYR A 154 3.47 -11.88 -6.60
CA TYR A 154 4.08 -12.97 -5.85
C TYR A 154 4.64 -12.39 -4.54
N SER A 155 4.14 -12.88 -3.41
CA SER A 155 4.69 -12.59 -2.07
C SER A 155 5.79 -13.60 -1.76
N GLY A 156 6.98 -13.10 -1.43
CA GLY A 156 8.09 -13.95 -1.00
C GLY A 156 7.84 -14.62 0.34
N GLN A 157 7.05 -14.00 1.21
CA GLN A 157 6.68 -14.54 2.52
C GLN A 157 5.65 -15.66 2.39
N ASP A 158 4.62 -15.49 1.55
CA ASP A 158 3.53 -16.46 1.39
C ASP A 158 3.86 -17.54 0.36
N GLY A 159 4.85 -17.31 -0.49
CA GLY A 159 5.26 -18.22 -1.57
C GLY A 159 4.18 -18.42 -2.65
N SER A 160 3.28 -17.46 -2.81
CA SER A 160 2.13 -17.57 -3.70
C SER A 160 1.88 -16.31 -4.52
N PHE A 161 1.20 -16.46 -5.67
CA PHE A 161 0.68 -15.35 -6.46
C PHE A 161 -0.75 -15.03 -6.01
N THR A 162 -1.02 -13.74 -5.85
CA THR A 162 -2.36 -13.21 -5.60
C THR A 162 -2.68 -12.11 -6.59
N LEU A 163 -3.97 -11.92 -6.88
CA LEU A 163 -4.44 -10.74 -7.59
C LEU A 163 -4.45 -9.60 -6.58
N ASP A 164 -3.70 -8.56 -6.87
CA ASP A 164 -3.60 -7.34 -6.07
C ASP A 164 -4.58 -6.28 -6.61
N ASN A 165 -4.29 -4.99 -6.42
CA ASN A 165 -5.17 -3.93 -6.87
C ASN A 165 -5.50 -4.05 -8.37
N THR A 166 -6.78 -4.04 -8.67
CA THR A 166 -7.31 -4.06 -10.03
C THR A 166 -8.33 -2.95 -10.18
N ASP A 167 -8.18 -2.16 -11.24
CA ASP A 167 -9.07 -1.06 -11.56
C ASP A 167 -9.22 -0.95 -13.08
N ILE A 168 -10.41 -1.20 -13.58
CA ILE A 168 -10.78 -1.07 -14.98
C ILE A 168 -11.75 0.09 -15.09
N ARG A 169 -11.44 1.06 -15.94
CA ARG A 169 -12.25 2.27 -16.09
C ARG A 169 -12.69 2.51 -17.51
N TYR A 170 -13.95 2.91 -17.63
CA TYR A 170 -14.43 3.69 -18.75
C TYR A 170 -14.49 5.15 -18.34
N ALA A 171 -14.00 6.07 -19.17
CA ALA A 171 -14.10 7.50 -18.93
C ALA A 171 -14.40 8.27 -20.21
N ASN A 172 -15.11 9.38 -20.07
CA ASN A 172 -15.41 10.30 -21.15
C ASN A 172 -15.61 11.71 -20.60
N ASP A 173 -15.48 12.70 -21.46
CA ASP A 173 -15.66 14.12 -21.14
C ASP A 173 -16.89 14.68 -21.84
N THR A 174 -17.58 15.59 -21.17
CA THR A 174 -18.66 16.39 -21.73
C THR A 174 -18.67 17.79 -21.13
N GLN A 175 -19.51 18.65 -21.63
CA GLN A 175 -19.74 19.98 -21.05
C GLN A 175 -21.21 20.14 -20.65
N ILE A 176 -21.42 20.65 -19.43
CA ILE A 176 -22.73 21.03 -18.91
C ILE A 176 -22.65 22.52 -18.52
N ASP A 177 -23.50 23.36 -19.11
CA ASP A 177 -23.52 24.80 -18.91
C ASP A 177 -22.14 25.47 -19.09
N GLY A 178 -21.36 25.02 -20.08
CA GLY A 178 -20.04 25.54 -20.40
C GLY A 178 -18.94 25.12 -19.42
N LYS A 179 -19.23 24.21 -18.49
CA LYS A 179 -18.26 23.63 -17.54
C LYS A 179 -17.96 22.19 -17.92
N GLU A 180 -16.70 21.83 -17.84
CA GLU A 180 -16.24 20.48 -18.12
C GLU A 180 -16.74 19.48 -17.06
N LEU A 181 -17.25 18.35 -17.50
CA LEU A 181 -17.56 17.18 -16.69
C LEU A 181 -16.83 15.97 -17.27
N LEU A 182 -15.84 15.46 -16.57
CA LEU A 182 -15.33 14.12 -16.76
C LEU A 182 -16.22 13.17 -15.98
N TYR A 183 -16.64 12.07 -16.59
CA TYR A 183 -17.44 11.03 -15.93
C TYR A 183 -16.96 9.65 -16.35
N GLY A 184 -17.19 8.67 -15.49
CA GLY A 184 -16.74 7.32 -15.79
C GLY A 184 -17.43 6.25 -14.95
N VAL A 185 -17.07 5.02 -15.29
CA VAL A 185 -17.45 3.81 -14.57
C VAL A 185 -16.18 3.08 -14.18
N THR A 186 -16.10 2.57 -12.95
CA THR A 186 -15.01 1.75 -12.44
C THR A 186 -15.50 0.34 -12.15
N LEU A 187 -14.66 -0.64 -12.43
CA LEU A 187 -14.77 -2.02 -11.95
C LEU A 187 -13.47 -2.36 -11.24
N ASN A 188 -13.53 -2.58 -9.93
CA ASN A 188 -12.33 -2.74 -9.11
C ASN A 188 -12.52 -3.73 -7.97
N ASN A 189 -11.43 -4.08 -7.27
CA ASN A 189 -11.40 -5.10 -6.21
C ASN A 189 -10.93 -4.57 -4.85
N ASN A 190 -10.90 -3.25 -4.67
CA ASN A 190 -10.44 -2.65 -3.41
C ASN A 190 -11.13 -1.31 -3.18
N PRO A 191 -11.92 -1.13 -2.11
CA PRO A 191 -12.41 0.18 -1.72
C PRO A 191 -11.26 1.19 -1.61
N THR A 192 -11.47 2.43 -2.05
CA THR A 192 -10.49 3.52 -2.11
C THR A 192 -9.44 3.42 -3.24
N VAL A 193 -9.41 2.37 -4.04
CA VAL A 193 -8.48 2.27 -5.19
C VAL A 193 -8.75 3.36 -6.24
N GLU A 194 -9.96 3.88 -6.31
CA GLU A 194 -10.39 4.95 -7.21
C GLU A 194 -9.71 6.29 -6.91
N ASP A 195 -9.30 6.50 -5.66
CA ASP A 195 -8.72 7.77 -5.21
C ASP A 195 -7.55 8.23 -6.09
N PRO A 196 -7.61 9.41 -6.69
CA PRO A 196 -6.51 9.96 -7.46
C PRO A 196 -5.46 10.70 -6.59
N TRP A 197 -5.76 11.06 -5.33
CA TRP A 197 -4.90 11.91 -4.50
C TRP A 197 -3.93 11.16 -3.60
N HIS A 198 -4.07 9.85 -3.44
CA HIS A 198 -3.27 9.04 -2.52
C HIS A 198 -3.43 9.43 -1.03
N SER A 199 -4.53 10.10 -0.71
CA SER A 199 -4.92 10.49 0.65
C SER A 199 -5.80 9.46 1.35
N THR A 200 -6.34 8.49 0.58
CA THR A 200 -7.13 7.37 1.12
C THR A 200 -6.33 6.07 1.20
N PRO A 201 -6.77 5.06 1.97
CA PRO A 201 -5.94 3.92 2.35
C PRO A 201 -5.22 3.16 1.24
N ALA A 202 -5.87 2.90 0.09
CA ALA A 202 -5.29 2.04 -0.95
C ALA A 202 -3.95 2.54 -1.52
N TRP A 203 -3.70 3.84 -1.48
CA TRP A 203 -2.52 4.47 -2.07
C TRP A 203 -1.72 5.34 -1.11
N SER A 204 -2.12 5.42 0.17
CA SER A 204 -1.45 6.27 1.15
C SER A 204 -0.03 5.80 1.46
N TRP A 205 0.83 6.73 1.88
CA TRP A 205 2.12 6.37 2.46
C TRP A 205 1.95 5.67 3.83
N PRO A 206 2.78 4.64 4.13
CA PRO A 206 3.95 4.15 3.40
C PRO A 206 3.55 3.26 2.21
N PHE A 207 4.23 3.46 1.07
CA PHE A 207 3.95 2.75 -0.17
C PHE A 207 4.47 1.30 -0.20
N ALA A 208 5.28 0.93 0.77
CA ALA A 208 5.74 -0.42 1.05
C ALA A 208 6.04 -0.55 2.54
N SER A 209 5.87 -1.73 3.09
CA SER A 209 6.08 -2.03 4.50
C SER A 209 6.78 -3.39 4.66
N ALA A 210 7.32 -3.62 5.85
CA ALA A 210 7.94 -4.90 6.19
C ALA A 210 6.87 -5.96 6.45
N ASP A 211 6.84 -7.03 5.65
CA ASP A 211 5.88 -8.12 5.81
C ASP A 211 6.18 -8.95 7.07
N SER A 212 7.46 -9.02 7.45
CA SER A 212 7.92 -9.79 8.61
C SER A 212 7.91 -9.03 9.94
N ALA A 213 7.50 -7.74 9.97
CA ALA A 213 7.42 -6.97 11.21
C ALA A 213 6.03 -7.06 11.87
N PRO A 214 5.93 -7.03 13.22
CA PRO A 214 4.64 -6.96 13.88
C PRO A 214 3.90 -5.66 13.53
N THR A 215 2.61 -5.80 13.23
CA THR A 215 1.68 -4.69 13.00
C THR A 215 0.59 -4.67 14.07
N PRO A 216 0.00 -3.52 14.41
CA PRO A 216 -1.16 -3.46 15.29
C PRO A 216 -2.31 -4.32 14.80
N ASP A 217 -3.05 -4.94 15.72
CA ASP A 217 -4.09 -5.93 15.38
C ASP A 217 -5.38 -5.27 14.86
N ALA A 218 -5.65 -4.02 15.24
CA ALA A 218 -6.88 -3.34 14.87
C ALA A 218 -6.71 -2.47 13.61
N THR A 219 -7.60 -2.68 12.65
CA THR A 219 -7.64 -1.94 11.38
C THR A 219 -9.09 -1.70 11.00
N ALA A 220 -9.43 -0.48 10.56
CA ALA A 220 -10.78 -0.16 10.08
C ALA A 220 -11.08 -0.91 8.78
N LEU A 221 -12.35 -1.24 8.54
CA LEU A 221 -12.77 -2.07 7.42
C LEU A 221 -12.38 -1.46 6.06
N VAL A 222 -12.59 -0.13 5.90
CA VAL A 222 -12.22 0.61 4.68
C VAL A 222 -10.70 0.75 4.52
N ASP A 223 -9.93 0.47 5.57
CA ASP A 223 -8.48 0.59 5.61
C ASP A 223 -7.77 -0.71 5.14
N GLY A 224 -8.20 -1.23 4.01
CA GLY A 224 -7.57 -2.36 3.34
C GLY A 224 -8.08 -3.75 3.73
N VAL A 225 -8.98 -3.87 4.73
CA VAL A 225 -9.48 -5.20 5.17
C VAL A 225 -10.29 -5.92 4.08
N LEU A 226 -11.01 -5.19 3.24
CA LEU A 226 -11.75 -5.76 2.11
C LEU A 226 -10.95 -5.79 0.80
N ALA A 227 -9.71 -5.31 0.79
CA ALA A 227 -8.87 -5.30 -0.40
C ALA A 227 -8.71 -6.73 -0.95
N GLN A 228 -8.92 -6.90 -2.26
CA GLN A 228 -8.88 -8.18 -3.00
C GLN A 228 -9.91 -9.24 -2.56
N GLN A 229 -10.66 -8.98 -1.48
CA GLN A 229 -11.75 -9.85 -1.02
C GLN A 229 -13.09 -9.54 -1.71
N VAL A 230 -13.20 -8.37 -2.31
CA VAL A 230 -14.42 -7.87 -2.95
C VAL A 230 -14.18 -7.53 -4.41
N ALA A 231 -15.28 -7.46 -5.17
CA ALA A 231 -15.35 -6.83 -6.48
C ALA A 231 -16.48 -5.81 -6.46
N GLY A 232 -16.22 -4.62 -7.01
CA GLY A 232 -17.14 -3.50 -7.04
C GLY A 232 -17.34 -2.94 -8.43
N ILE A 233 -18.54 -2.43 -8.67
CA ILE A 233 -18.85 -1.58 -9.82
C ILE A 233 -19.35 -0.24 -9.32
N GLY A 234 -18.80 0.84 -9.88
CA GLY A 234 -19.11 2.20 -9.46
C GLY A 234 -19.15 3.19 -10.60
N GLY A 235 -19.67 4.36 -10.29
CA GLY A 235 -19.66 5.50 -11.19
C GLY A 235 -19.03 6.71 -10.51
N TYR A 236 -18.22 7.47 -11.25
CA TYR A 236 -17.59 8.68 -10.74
C TYR A 236 -17.74 9.85 -11.71
N GLY A 237 -17.61 11.04 -11.15
CA GLY A 237 -17.60 12.28 -11.91
C GLY A 237 -16.64 13.30 -11.32
N PHE A 238 -16.03 14.11 -12.21
CA PHE A 238 -15.17 15.22 -11.82
C PHE A 238 -15.62 16.48 -12.55
N TRP A 239 -16.27 17.37 -11.82
CA TRP A 239 -16.92 18.54 -12.36
C TRP A 239 -16.08 19.80 -12.21
N ASN A 240 -15.95 20.49 -13.32
CA ASN A 240 -15.30 21.79 -13.44
C ASN A 240 -13.87 21.81 -12.84
N LYS A 241 -13.17 20.68 -12.87
CA LYS A 241 -11.83 20.46 -12.30
C LYS A 241 -11.71 20.70 -10.78
N HIS A 242 -12.84 20.72 -10.07
CA HIS A 242 -12.89 21.00 -8.65
C HIS A 242 -13.59 19.94 -7.83
N LEU A 243 -14.74 19.45 -8.26
CA LEU A 243 -15.57 18.57 -7.45
C LEU A 243 -15.53 17.15 -8.01
N TYR A 244 -15.04 16.22 -7.22
CA TYR A 244 -15.05 14.78 -7.50
C TYR A 244 -16.13 14.09 -6.67
N ALA A 245 -16.83 13.16 -7.25
CA ALA A 245 -17.77 12.28 -6.57
C ALA A 245 -17.65 10.87 -7.13
N ASP A 246 -17.72 9.87 -6.27
CA ASP A 246 -17.72 8.44 -6.60
C ASP A 246 -18.73 7.70 -5.73
N VAL A 247 -19.38 6.70 -6.33
CA VAL A 247 -20.22 5.73 -5.61
C VAL A 247 -19.95 4.35 -6.21
N THR A 248 -19.50 3.42 -5.39
CA THR A 248 -19.19 2.05 -5.79
C THR A 248 -19.91 1.04 -4.89
N ILE A 249 -20.43 -0.02 -5.47
CA ILE A 249 -21.13 -1.10 -4.76
C ILE A 249 -20.27 -2.36 -4.85
N TYR A 250 -19.87 -2.89 -3.69
CA TYR A 250 -19.00 -4.06 -3.55
C TYR A 250 -19.80 -5.31 -3.15
N ARG A 251 -19.28 -6.47 -3.56
CA ARG A 251 -19.64 -7.80 -3.08
C ARG A 251 -18.40 -8.65 -2.93
N SER A 252 -18.47 -9.71 -2.12
CA SER A 252 -17.38 -10.69 -2.04
C SER A 252 -17.06 -11.26 -3.42
N ALA A 253 -15.78 -11.22 -3.79
CA ALA A 253 -15.28 -11.65 -5.11
C ALA A 253 -15.10 -13.16 -5.20
N GLN A 254 -14.92 -13.85 -4.06
CA GLN A 254 -14.63 -15.28 -4.02
C GLN A 254 -15.86 -16.09 -3.61
N ILE A 255 -16.02 -17.28 -4.21
CA ILE A 255 -17.14 -18.18 -3.92
C ILE A 255 -16.94 -18.86 -2.56
N ASN A 256 -15.70 -19.18 -2.20
CA ASN A 256 -15.31 -19.74 -0.92
C ASN A 256 -14.10 -18.96 -0.41
N PRO A 257 -14.32 -17.79 0.19
CA PRO A 257 -13.22 -17.04 0.77
C PRO A 257 -12.55 -17.89 1.86
N PRO A 258 -11.21 -17.93 1.89
CA PRO A 258 -10.50 -18.67 2.92
C PRO A 258 -10.70 -18.07 4.32
N GLU A 259 -11.24 -16.85 4.40
CA GLU A 259 -11.39 -16.09 5.63
C GLU A 259 -12.85 -15.69 5.92
N PRO A 260 -13.17 -15.43 7.20
CA PRO A 260 -14.52 -15.25 7.71
C PRO A 260 -15.11 -13.86 7.43
N MET A 261 -14.81 -13.21 6.29
CA MET A 261 -15.29 -11.87 5.98
C MET A 261 -16.12 -11.82 4.70
N THR A 262 -17.12 -12.64 4.59
CA THR A 262 -18.01 -12.61 3.44
C THR A 262 -19.06 -11.52 3.60
N VAL A 263 -19.13 -10.62 2.62
CA VAL A 263 -20.13 -9.56 2.56
C VAL A 263 -21.53 -10.14 2.35
N ARG A 264 -22.44 -9.85 3.26
CA ARG A 264 -23.86 -10.15 3.11
C ARG A 264 -24.51 -9.12 2.18
N GLY A 265 -24.97 -9.56 1.03
CA GLY A 265 -25.59 -8.66 0.05
C GLY A 265 -24.56 -7.77 -0.62
N VAL A 266 -24.56 -6.48 -0.32
CA VAL A 266 -23.67 -5.48 -0.93
C VAL A 266 -23.09 -4.54 0.14
N ALA A 267 -21.89 -4.03 -0.12
CA ALA A 267 -21.22 -3.01 0.68
C ALA A 267 -21.09 -1.72 -0.16
N PRO A 268 -21.91 -0.71 0.06
CA PRO A 268 -21.79 0.56 -0.63
C PRO A 268 -20.62 1.37 -0.08
N TYR A 269 -19.83 1.92 -0.99
CA TYR A 269 -18.76 2.89 -0.77
C TYR A 269 -19.12 4.20 -1.48
N TRP A 270 -18.69 5.33 -0.95
CA TRP A 270 -18.82 6.63 -1.56
C TRP A 270 -17.62 7.53 -1.22
N ARG A 271 -17.29 8.45 -2.14
CA ARG A 271 -16.29 9.51 -1.95
C ARG A 271 -16.79 10.83 -2.51
N LEU A 272 -16.53 11.91 -1.81
CA LEU A 272 -16.73 13.29 -2.26
C LEU A 272 -15.45 14.07 -1.93
N ALA A 273 -14.86 14.73 -2.93
CA ALA A 273 -13.66 15.53 -2.72
C ALA A 273 -13.73 16.84 -3.50
N TRP A 274 -13.17 17.87 -2.93
CA TRP A 274 -13.02 19.17 -3.56
C TRP A 274 -11.55 19.55 -3.61
N GLN A 275 -11.10 20.08 -4.75
CA GLN A 275 -9.74 20.55 -4.94
C GLN A 275 -9.69 21.97 -5.48
N GLN A 276 -8.62 22.72 -5.09
CA GLN A 276 -8.41 24.08 -5.56
C GLN A 276 -6.91 24.47 -5.52
N ASN A 277 -6.51 25.27 -6.51
CA ASN A 277 -5.23 25.96 -6.49
C ASN A 277 -5.37 27.33 -5.84
N PHE A 278 -4.50 27.65 -4.88
CA PHE A 278 -4.37 28.96 -4.24
C PHE A 278 -2.98 29.54 -4.55
N GLY A 279 -2.86 30.25 -5.66
CA GLY A 279 -1.57 30.68 -6.16
C GLY A 279 -0.69 29.47 -6.53
N ILE A 280 0.44 29.30 -5.85
CA ILE A 280 1.34 28.14 -6.03
C ILE A 280 0.96 26.94 -5.15
N ASN A 281 0.02 27.11 -4.22
CA ASN A 281 -0.40 26.04 -3.33
C ASN A 281 -1.58 25.30 -3.92
N TYR A 282 -1.64 24.00 -3.66
CA TYR A 282 -2.76 23.15 -4.00
C TYR A 282 -3.34 22.54 -2.72
N LEU A 283 -4.65 22.47 -2.65
CA LEU A 283 -5.37 21.84 -1.56
C LEU A 283 -6.48 20.97 -2.12
N GLU A 284 -6.57 19.78 -1.60
CA GLU A 284 -7.72 18.89 -1.70
C GLU A 284 -8.27 18.62 -0.30
N VAL A 285 -9.58 18.55 -0.19
CA VAL A 285 -10.29 18.07 1.00
C VAL A 285 -11.38 17.11 0.56
N GLY A 286 -11.45 15.98 1.24
CA GLY A 286 -12.35 14.91 0.88
C GLY A 286 -13.03 14.25 2.09
N THR A 287 -14.04 13.48 1.78
CA THR A 287 -14.72 12.59 2.72
C THR A 287 -15.14 11.34 1.99
N PHE A 288 -15.10 10.21 2.69
CA PHE A 288 -15.48 8.92 2.13
C PHE A 288 -16.09 8.02 3.21
N GLY A 289 -16.76 6.97 2.80
CA GLY A 289 -17.34 6.03 3.74
C GLY A 289 -17.68 4.69 3.10
N LEU A 290 -17.84 3.69 3.97
CA LEU A 290 -18.17 2.33 3.62
C LEU A 290 -19.19 1.78 4.62
N PHE A 291 -20.20 1.07 4.12
CA PHE A 291 -21.14 0.32 4.95
C PHE A 291 -21.10 -1.15 4.54
N ALA A 292 -20.92 -2.06 5.50
CA ALA A 292 -20.92 -3.48 5.21
C ALA A 292 -21.59 -4.31 6.30
N GLU A 293 -22.28 -5.37 5.89
CA GLU A 293 -22.65 -6.48 6.75
C GLU A 293 -21.79 -7.69 6.40
N LEU A 294 -21.12 -8.27 7.40
CA LEU A 294 -20.19 -9.38 7.20
C LEU A 294 -20.65 -10.63 7.96
N TYR A 295 -20.48 -11.80 7.36
CA TYR A 295 -20.52 -13.06 8.06
C TYR A 295 -19.13 -13.35 8.65
N PRO A 296 -18.97 -13.38 9.99
CA PRO A 296 -17.67 -13.74 10.60
C PRO A 296 -17.42 -15.25 10.65
N GLY A 297 -18.25 -16.05 9.99
CA GLY A 297 -18.21 -17.51 9.98
C GLY A 297 -19.06 -18.08 8.86
N PRO A 298 -19.88 -19.12 9.13
CA PRO A 298 -20.73 -19.73 8.10
C PRO A 298 -21.63 -18.71 7.41
N LEU A 299 -21.85 -18.88 6.09
CA LEU A 299 -22.67 -17.99 5.25
C LEU A 299 -24.16 -18.02 5.58
N SER A 300 -24.49 -18.25 6.84
CA SER A 300 -25.85 -18.29 7.38
C SER A 300 -25.84 -17.85 8.85
N GLY A 301 -26.94 -17.24 9.29
CA GLY A 301 -27.06 -16.77 10.67
C GLY A 301 -26.87 -15.25 10.80
N PRO A 302 -26.54 -14.78 12.00
CA PRO A 302 -26.34 -13.36 12.26
C PRO A 302 -25.06 -12.84 11.55
N THR A 303 -25.02 -11.54 11.32
CA THR A 303 -23.90 -10.81 10.74
C THR A 303 -23.42 -9.73 11.70
N ASP A 304 -22.22 -9.26 11.48
CA ASP A 304 -21.73 -8.03 12.08
C ASP A 304 -21.87 -6.90 11.06
N LYS A 305 -22.11 -5.68 11.58
CA LYS A 305 -22.29 -4.47 10.77
C LYS A 305 -21.17 -3.50 11.05
N TYR A 306 -20.63 -2.94 9.99
CA TYR A 306 -19.58 -1.96 10.02
C TYR A 306 -20.02 -0.69 9.29
N THR A 307 -19.70 0.46 9.89
CA THR A 307 -19.94 1.78 9.32
C THR A 307 -18.67 2.59 9.43
N ASP A 308 -18.04 2.86 8.31
CA ASP A 308 -16.85 3.70 8.23
C ASP A 308 -17.21 5.06 7.67
N LEU A 309 -16.83 6.11 8.38
CA LEU A 309 -16.92 7.50 7.95
C LEU A 309 -15.53 8.13 8.06
N ALA A 310 -15.09 8.79 7.01
CA ALA A 310 -13.74 9.29 6.95
C ALA A 310 -13.66 10.69 6.35
N PHE A 311 -12.57 11.36 6.71
CA PHE A 311 -12.16 12.65 6.16
C PHE A 311 -10.70 12.54 5.73
N ASP A 312 -10.36 13.18 4.62
CA ASP A 312 -8.98 13.24 4.13
C ASP A 312 -8.65 14.61 3.54
N THR A 313 -7.37 14.91 3.42
CA THR A 313 -6.88 16.11 2.76
C THR A 313 -5.47 15.90 2.22
N GLN A 314 -5.17 16.57 1.11
CA GLN A 314 -3.84 16.67 0.52
C GLN A 314 -3.48 18.15 0.32
N TYR A 315 -2.30 18.53 0.78
CA TYR A 315 -1.70 19.83 0.50
C TYR A 315 -0.42 19.65 -0.30
N GLU A 316 -0.25 20.47 -1.35
CA GLU A 316 0.96 20.45 -2.19
C GLU A 316 1.50 21.87 -2.39
N ARG A 317 2.84 21.97 -2.42
CA ARG A 317 3.53 23.23 -2.67
C ARG A 317 4.84 23.03 -3.41
N PRO A 318 4.99 23.58 -4.62
CA PRO A 318 6.29 23.72 -5.29
C PRO A 318 7.20 24.67 -4.52
N LEU A 319 8.48 24.33 -4.37
CA LEU A 319 9.51 25.08 -3.69
C LEU A 319 10.73 25.29 -4.62
N GLY A 320 10.51 25.94 -5.77
CA GLY A 320 11.50 26.05 -6.84
C GLY A 320 11.65 24.73 -7.60
N ALA A 321 12.82 24.08 -7.48
CA ALA A 321 13.07 22.75 -8.05
C ALA A 321 12.61 21.61 -7.12
N ASP A 322 12.19 21.93 -5.91
CA ASP A 322 11.77 21.01 -4.87
C ASP A 322 10.24 21.00 -4.74
N PHE A 323 9.70 20.08 -3.96
CA PHE A 323 8.26 19.95 -3.79
C PHE A 323 7.94 19.44 -2.39
N LEU A 324 6.87 19.95 -1.80
CA LEU A 324 6.33 19.53 -0.52
C LEU A 324 4.91 19.00 -0.73
N SER A 325 4.62 17.81 -0.23
CA SER A 325 3.26 17.29 -0.06
C SER A 325 3.00 16.94 1.41
N ALA A 326 1.73 17.00 1.81
CA ALA A 326 1.30 16.57 3.13
C ALA A 326 -0.11 16.00 3.04
N HIS A 327 -0.39 14.94 3.81
CA HIS A 327 -1.65 14.24 3.82
C HIS A 327 -2.15 14.07 5.26
N LEU A 328 -3.45 14.14 5.42
CA LEU A 328 -4.14 13.77 6.66
C LEU A 328 -5.31 12.87 6.28
N THR A 329 -5.43 11.74 6.96
CA THR A 329 -6.59 10.85 6.88
C THR A 329 -7.10 10.56 8.27
N TYR A 330 -8.41 10.70 8.48
CA TYR A 330 -9.11 10.30 9.69
C TYR A 330 -10.24 9.36 9.31
N ILE A 331 -10.31 8.20 9.97
CA ILE A 331 -11.37 7.21 9.80
C ILE A 331 -11.99 6.94 11.16
N TRP A 332 -13.31 7.08 11.25
CA TRP A 332 -14.13 6.58 12.34
C TRP A 332 -14.87 5.33 11.86
N GLN A 333 -14.79 4.25 12.63
CA GLN A 333 -15.55 3.04 12.42
C GLN A 333 -16.46 2.76 13.61
N GLY A 334 -17.73 2.49 13.32
CA GLY A 334 -18.69 1.94 14.26
C GLY A 334 -18.94 0.46 13.93
N GLU A 335 -18.87 -0.39 14.95
CA GLU A 335 -19.01 -1.83 14.83
C GLU A 335 -20.21 -2.32 15.63
N GLN A 336 -21.10 -3.08 15.00
CA GLN A 336 -22.17 -3.82 15.65
C GLN A 336 -21.89 -5.31 15.53
N LEU A 337 -21.22 -5.86 16.52
CA LEU A 337 -20.66 -7.23 16.55
C LEU A 337 -21.72 -8.25 17.03
N THR A 338 -22.85 -8.32 16.32
CA THR A 338 -23.98 -9.19 16.74
C THR A 338 -23.64 -10.68 16.61
N ALA A 339 -22.97 -11.07 15.53
CA ALA A 339 -22.56 -12.46 15.30
C ALA A 339 -21.35 -12.81 16.17
N THR A 340 -20.32 -11.95 16.17
CA THR A 340 -19.06 -12.17 16.90
C THR A 340 -19.31 -12.22 18.42
N SER A 341 -20.10 -11.29 18.97
CA SER A 341 -20.46 -11.34 20.40
C SER A 341 -21.37 -12.52 20.73
N GLY A 342 -22.28 -12.86 19.82
CA GLY A 342 -23.16 -14.03 19.97
C GLY A 342 -22.42 -15.37 19.99
N SER A 343 -21.26 -15.47 19.34
CA SER A 343 -20.38 -16.64 19.37
C SER A 343 -19.40 -16.65 20.56
N GLY A 344 -19.34 -15.55 21.34
CA GLY A 344 -18.39 -15.38 22.45
C GLY A 344 -16.98 -14.98 22.01
N ALA A 345 -16.80 -14.51 20.78
CA ALA A 345 -15.51 -14.02 20.26
C ALA A 345 -15.30 -12.51 20.49
N SER A 346 -16.30 -11.79 20.98
CA SER A 346 -16.22 -10.39 21.43
C SER A 346 -16.92 -10.27 22.77
N SER A 347 -16.38 -9.43 23.66
CA SER A 347 -16.98 -9.08 24.94
C SER A 347 -18.12 -8.06 24.78
N ASN A 348 -18.01 -7.22 23.76
CA ASN A 348 -18.93 -6.15 23.48
C ASN A 348 -19.80 -6.47 22.26
N ARG A 349 -21.00 -5.89 22.25
CA ARG A 349 -21.88 -5.91 21.07
C ARG A 349 -21.66 -4.71 20.15
N TYR A 350 -21.13 -3.64 20.70
CA TYR A 350 -20.88 -2.38 19.99
C TYR A 350 -19.47 -1.89 20.34
N ASP A 351 -18.65 -1.71 19.32
CA ASP A 351 -17.33 -1.13 19.44
C ASP A 351 -17.15 0.03 18.47
N THR A 352 -16.11 0.80 18.69
CA THR A 352 -15.69 1.88 17.80
C THR A 352 -14.18 1.85 17.62
N LEU A 353 -13.72 2.24 16.43
CA LEU A 353 -12.32 2.41 16.11
C LEU A 353 -12.12 3.79 15.46
N ASN A 354 -11.02 4.44 15.80
CA ASN A 354 -10.59 5.70 15.19
C ASN A 354 -9.16 5.54 14.70
N THR A 355 -8.92 5.86 13.44
CA THR A 355 -7.58 5.86 12.85
C THR A 355 -7.25 7.25 12.34
N VAL A 356 -6.05 7.73 12.67
CA VAL A 356 -5.49 8.98 12.13
C VAL A 356 -4.15 8.67 11.48
N ARG A 357 -3.92 9.21 10.31
CA ARG A 357 -2.62 9.24 9.63
C ARG A 357 -2.33 10.67 9.21
N LEU A 358 -1.17 11.16 9.57
CA LEU A 358 -0.65 12.45 9.15
C LEU A 358 0.76 12.24 8.63
N ASP A 359 1.03 12.64 7.42
CA ASP A 359 2.37 12.58 6.85
C ASP A 359 2.73 13.83 6.06
N ALA A 360 4.01 14.08 5.93
CA ALA A 360 4.59 15.09 5.08
C ALA A 360 5.81 14.55 4.36
N ILE A 361 5.95 14.93 3.11
CA ILE A 361 6.98 14.46 2.20
C ILE A 361 7.66 15.65 1.55
N TYR A 362 8.97 15.77 1.73
CA TYR A 362 9.78 16.76 1.06
C TYR A 362 10.60 16.11 -0.06
N HIS A 363 10.37 16.52 -1.30
CA HIS A 363 11.04 16.02 -2.49
C HIS A 363 12.14 16.99 -2.91
N TRP A 364 13.38 16.56 -2.80
CA TRP A 364 14.53 17.31 -3.27
C TRP A 364 14.88 16.90 -4.71
N ARG A 365 14.59 17.81 -5.67
CA ARG A 365 14.90 17.65 -7.10
C ARG A 365 14.46 16.32 -7.72
N SER A 366 13.40 15.72 -7.23
CA SER A 366 12.87 14.39 -7.62
C SER A 366 13.89 13.24 -7.51
N GLN A 367 15.00 13.43 -6.79
CA GLN A 367 16.03 12.42 -6.58
C GLN A 367 16.08 11.90 -5.14
N LEU A 368 15.70 12.73 -4.19
CA LEU A 368 15.64 12.37 -2.78
C LEU A 368 14.27 12.76 -2.23
N ALA A 369 13.67 11.88 -1.45
CA ALA A 369 12.46 12.20 -0.71
C ALA A 369 12.67 11.89 0.79
N LEU A 370 12.23 12.82 1.64
CA LEU A 370 12.24 12.69 3.08
C LEU A 370 10.79 12.64 3.54
N TYR A 371 10.43 11.57 4.22
CA TYR A 371 9.08 11.33 4.72
C TYR A 371 9.09 11.35 6.24
N GLY A 372 8.07 11.97 6.81
CA GLY A 372 7.79 11.92 8.23
C GLY A 372 6.29 11.78 8.46
N GLY A 373 5.88 10.87 9.33
CA GLY A 373 4.47 10.65 9.60
C GLY A 373 4.20 10.22 11.04
N TRP A 374 2.98 10.50 11.46
CA TRP A 374 2.40 10.07 12.72
C TRP A 374 1.14 9.25 12.43
N PHE A 375 0.98 8.17 13.15
CA PHE A 375 -0.21 7.32 13.08
C PHE A 375 -0.76 7.04 14.46
N LEU A 376 -2.07 6.87 14.51
CA LEU A 376 -2.83 6.59 15.71
C LEU A 376 -4.01 5.68 15.36
N THR A 377 -4.20 4.61 16.14
CA THR A 377 -5.42 3.81 16.15
C THR A 377 -5.92 3.74 17.59
N HIS A 378 -7.14 4.19 17.85
CA HIS A 378 -7.77 4.16 19.16
C HIS A 378 -9.21 3.65 19.06
N GLY A 379 -9.61 2.79 20.01
CA GLY A 379 -10.94 2.20 19.98
C GLY A 379 -11.44 1.70 21.32
N SER A 380 -12.60 1.09 21.27
CA SER A 380 -13.22 0.44 22.41
C SER A 380 -12.33 -0.69 22.95
N THR A 381 -12.32 -0.86 24.25
CA THR A 381 -11.65 -2.00 24.86
C THR A 381 -12.56 -3.23 24.80
N ASP A 382 -12.10 -4.30 24.18
CA ASP A 382 -12.78 -5.61 24.13
C ASP A 382 -11.78 -6.73 24.43
N ALA A 383 -11.96 -7.37 25.58
CA ALA A 383 -10.99 -8.35 26.08
C ALA A 383 -10.98 -9.68 25.32
N LEU A 384 -12.08 -10.04 24.63
CA LEU A 384 -12.13 -11.23 23.81
C LEU A 384 -11.67 -10.94 22.38
N LEU A 385 -12.09 -9.81 21.81
CA LEU A 385 -11.76 -9.43 20.43
C LEU A 385 -10.27 -9.14 20.27
N TYR A 386 -9.67 -8.40 21.21
CA TYR A 386 -8.26 -8.00 21.14
C TYR A 386 -7.36 -8.74 22.13
N GLY A 387 -7.90 -9.70 22.90
CA GLY A 387 -7.10 -10.45 23.87
C GLY A 387 -5.95 -11.23 23.22
N PRO A 388 -4.82 -11.44 23.94
CA PRO A 388 -3.72 -12.22 23.40
C PRO A 388 -4.16 -13.67 23.16
N PRO A 389 -3.74 -14.28 22.05
CA PRO A 389 -4.03 -15.70 21.80
C PRO A 389 -3.37 -16.57 22.87
N ALA A 390 -3.97 -17.73 23.13
CA ALA A 390 -3.46 -18.66 24.14
C ALA A 390 -2.03 -19.11 23.80
N VAL A 391 -1.15 -19.06 24.81
CA VAL A 391 0.23 -19.56 24.65
C VAL A 391 0.20 -21.10 24.60
N THR A 392 0.57 -21.68 23.47
CA THR A 392 0.68 -23.11 23.30
C THR A 392 2.01 -23.62 23.87
N PRO A 393 2.03 -24.61 24.79
CA PRO A 393 3.26 -25.14 25.32
C PRO A 393 4.20 -25.65 24.20
N GLY A 394 5.47 -25.18 24.25
CA GLY A 394 6.49 -25.54 23.25
C GLY A 394 6.46 -24.73 21.97
N GLN A 395 5.52 -23.80 21.80
CA GLN A 395 5.53 -22.83 20.72
C GLN A 395 6.07 -21.46 21.20
N PRO A 396 6.67 -20.67 20.31
CA PRO A 396 7.03 -19.30 20.63
C PRO A 396 5.81 -18.50 21.08
N PRO A 397 5.94 -17.58 22.07
CA PRO A 397 4.84 -16.73 22.49
C PRO A 397 4.40 -15.81 21.33
N PRO A 398 3.10 -15.57 21.17
CA PRO A 398 2.60 -14.68 20.13
C PRO A 398 3.07 -13.25 20.36
N VAL A 399 3.28 -12.50 19.28
CA VAL A 399 3.59 -11.05 19.31
C VAL A 399 2.35 -10.19 19.09
N THR A 400 1.20 -10.80 18.90
CA THR A 400 -0.13 -10.21 18.74
C THR A 400 -0.89 -10.18 20.05
N GLY A 401 -2.03 -9.51 20.06
CA GLY A 401 -2.94 -9.42 21.19
C GLY A 401 -2.63 -8.26 22.14
N SER A 402 -3.62 -7.98 22.96
CA SER A 402 -3.65 -6.88 23.93
C SER A 402 -3.93 -7.39 25.33
N ALA A 403 -2.98 -7.21 26.25
CA ALA A 403 -3.11 -7.65 27.65
C ALA A 403 -4.24 -6.93 28.42
N ASN A 404 -4.71 -5.81 27.93
CA ASN A 404 -5.82 -5.04 28.52
C ASN A 404 -7.06 -4.98 27.60
N GLY A 405 -7.06 -5.72 26.49
CA GLY A 405 -8.15 -5.74 25.54
C GLY A 405 -8.30 -4.46 24.72
N SER A 406 -7.35 -3.53 24.77
CA SER A 406 -7.43 -2.26 24.04
C SER A 406 -6.70 -2.36 22.68
N PRO A 407 -7.28 -1.87 21.57
CA PRO A 407 -6.66 -1.85 20.26
C PRO A 407 -5.65 -0.72 20.09
N ASN A 408 -5.50 0.16 21.07
CA ASN A 408 -4.79 1.42 20.94
C ASN A 408 -3.32 1.24 20.55
N SER A 409 -2.94 1.86 19.44
CA SER A 409 -1.57 1.83 18.94
C SER A 409 -1.23 3.16 18.30
N ASP A 410 -0.07 3.69 18.61
CA ASP A 410 0.41 4.95 18.04
C ASP A 410 1.93 4.97 17.88
N GLY A 411 2.39 5.83 16.99
CA GLY A 411 3.81 5.93 16.71
C GLY A 411 4.16 6.91 15.60
N LEU A 412 5.43 6.88 15.26
CA LEU A 412 6.02 7.72 14.21
C LEU A 412 6.67 6.83 13.16
N LYS A 413 6.67 7.32 11.92
CA LYS A 413 7.43 6.72 10.81
C LYS A 413 8.30 7.78 10.16
N PHE A 414 9.51 7.43 9.83
CA PHE A 414 10.46 8.28 9.09
C PHE A 414 11.05 7.45 7.96
N GLU A 415 11.12 8.03 6.77
CA GLU A 415 11.74 7.35 5.63
C GLU A 415 12.61 8.33 4.84
N ILE A 416 13.74 7.84 4.38
CA ILE A 416 14.55 8.48 3.35
C ILE A 416 14.53 7.58 2.12
N ALA A 417 14.17 8.14 0.96
CA ALA A 417 14.15 7.43 -0.31
C ALA A 417 15.02 8.14 -1.35
N TYR A 418 15.85 7.37 -2.04
CA TYR A 418 16.75 7.83 -3.09
C TYR A 418 16.36 7.22 -4.44
N TYR A 419 16.23 8.05 -5.44
CA TYR A 419 15.81 7.72 -6.80
C TYR A 419 16.95 8.01 -7.77
N PRO A 420 17.92 7.11 -7.95
CA PRO A 420 19.00 7.30 -8.93
C PRO A 420 18.48 7.36 -10.36
N TRP A 421 17.38 6.66 -10.61
CA TRP A 421 16.61 6.68 -11.86
C TRP A 421 15.11 6.70 -11.53
N GLN A 422 14.30 7.16 -12.46
CA GLN A 422 12.84 7.29 -12.25
C GLN A 422 12.10 5.97 -11.99
N ASN A 423 12.73 4.85 -12.30
CA ASN A 423 12.19 3.50 -12.12
C ASN A 423 12.92 2.69 -11.04
N VAL A 424 13.80 3.32 -10.26
CA VAL A 424 14.57 2.68 -9.19
C VAL A 424 14.46 3.50 -7.92
N ARG A 425 14.06 2.87 -6.83
CA ARG A 425 13.98 3.45 -5.49
C ARG A 425 14.76 2.61 -4.50
N PHE A 426 15.63 3.25 -3.73
CA PHE A 426 16.21 2.70 -2.52
C PHE A 426 15.68 3.48 -1.35
N SER A 427 15.18 2.81 -0.32
CA SER A 427 14.72 3.52 0.86
C SER A 427 15.10 2.83 2.16
N ALA A 428 15.12 3.63 3.23
CA ALA A 428 15.26 3.15 4.59
C ALA A 428 14.19 3.84 5.44
N MET A 429 13.31 3.05 6.02
CA MET A 429 12.22 3.49 6.88
C MET A 429 12.46 3.00 8.31
N TYR A 430 12.19 3.87 9.28
CA TYR A 430 12.20 3.53 10.69
C TYR A 430 10.84 3.83 11.31
N THR A 431 10.19 2.81 11.87
CA THR A 431 8.93 2.91 12.59
C THR A 431 9.21 2.85 14.09
N VAL A 432 8.63 3.80 14.83
CA VAL A 432 8.71 3.87 16.31
C VAL A 432 7.31 3.73 16.87
N TYR A 433 7.11 2.81 17.80
CA TYR A 433 5.87 2.62 18.51
C TYR A 433 5.94 3.22 19.91
N THR A 434 5.12 4.20 20.22
CA THR A 434 4.95 4.75 21.57
C THR A 434 3.96 3.93 22.37
N GLN A 435 2.97 3.33 21.69
CA GLN A 435 2.00 2.37 22.22
C GLN A 435 1.72 1.29 21.16
N PHE A 436 1.52 0.06 21.58
CA PHE A 436 1.18 -1.06 20.72
C PHE A 436 0.15 -1.95 21.41
N ASN A 437 -0.99 -2.21 20.75
CA ASN A 437 -2.08 -3.02 21.26
C ASN A 437 -2.41 -2.70 22.75
N GLY A 438 -2.65 -1.42 23.04
CA GLY A 438 -3.15 -0.95 24.32
C GLY A 438 -2.11 -0.54 25.38
N ARG A 439 -0.81 -0.85 25.20
CA ARG A 439 0.22 -0.50 26.22
C ARG A 439 1.58 -0.18 25.60
N ALA A 440 2.38 0.62 26.31
CA ALA A 440 3.77 0.84 25.99
C ALA A 440 4.67 -0.32 26.46
N ASN A 441 4.35 -0.91 27.64
CA ASN A 441 5.14 -1.98 28.25
C ASN A 441 4.27 -3.23 28.42
N ASN A 442 4.90 -4.39 28.15
CA ASN A 442 4.25 -5.71 28.29
C ASN A 442 2.85 -5.75 27.70
N TYR A 443 2.72 -5.33 26.44
CA TYR A 443 1.39 -5.10 25.83
C TYR A 443 0.58 -6.40 25.61
N ASN A 444 1.26 -7.55 25.48
CA ASN A 444 0.66 -8.85 25.19
C ASN A 444 0.80 -9.88 26.35
N ASP A 445 1.17 -9.43 27.56
CA ASP A 445 1.45 -10.27 28.73
C ASP A 445 2.58 -11.32 28.59
N THR A 446 3.39 -11.24 27.51
CA THR A 446 4.58 -12.09 27.32
C THR A 446 5.89 -11.37 27.65
N GLY A 447 5.82 -10.16 28.16
CA GLY A 447 6.96 -9.29 28.47
C GLY A 447 7.43 -8.41 27.31
N ARG A 448 6.75 -8.41 26.15
CA ARG A 448 7.14 -7.60 25.00
C ARG A 448 6.63 -6.16 25.13
N ASN A 449 7.52 -5.19 24.91
CA ASN A 449 7.18 -3.77 24.92
C ASN A 449 6.84 -3.27 23.51
N ALA A 450 6.10 -2.18 23.40
CA ALA A 450 5.82 -1.50 22.13
C ALA A 450 7.12 -1.20 21.36
N SER A 451 8.14 -0.64 22.04
CA SER A 451 9.44 -0.35 21.45
C SER A 451 10.22 -1.59 20.98
N GLY A 452 9.84 -2.79 21.42
CA GLY A 452 10.38 -4.05 20.88
C GLY A 452 9.97 -4.29 19.43
N ASN A 453 8.88 -3.64 18.98
CA ASN A 453 8.37 -3.69 17.61
C ASN A 453 8.90 -2.55 16.72
N ASP A 454 9.70 -1.62 17.26
CA ASP A 454 10.35 -0.60 16.43
C ASP A 454 11.14 -1.28 15.32
N THR A 455 10.93 -0.83 14.09
CA THR A 455 11.35 -1.57 12.91
C THR A 455 12.21 -0.69 12.01
N LEU A 456 13.40 -1.17 11.67
CA LEU A 456 14.18 -0.70 10.53
C LEU A 456 13.82 -1.57 9.31
N TYR A 457 13.36 -0.91 8.26
CA TYR A 457 13.02 -1.52 6.98
C TYR A 457 13.83 -0.86 5.86
N VAL A 458 14.64 -1.62 5.15
CA VAL A 458 15.44 -1.16 4.02
C VAL A 458 14.94 -1.85 2.76
N LEU A 459 14.65 -1.08 1.73
CA LEU A 459 14.00 -1.54 0.51
C LEU A 459 14.82 -1.17 -0.74
N ALA A 460 14.93 -2.10 -1.65
CA ALA A 460 15.25 -1.82 -3.05
C ALA A 460 14.04 -2.17 -3.92
N TRP A 461 13.58 -1.21 -4.70
CA TRP A 461 12.38 -1.30 -5.53
C TRP A 461 12.72 -0.93 -6.97
N LEU A 462 12.51 -1.87 -7.86
CA LEU A 462 12.84 -1.79 -9.28
C LEU A 462 11.57 -1.97 -10.11
N ASN A 463 11.38 -1.15 -11.12
CA ASN A 463 10.27 -1.25 -12.06
C ASN A 463 10.80 -1.33 -13.50
N TYR A 464 10.23 -2.24 -14.33
CA TYR A 464 10.64 -2.44 -15.72
C TYR A 464 9.46 -2.63 -16.66
#